data_a39849fd88957ae6df2001806d7a0948
#
_entry.id   a39849fd88957ae6df2001806d7a0948
#
_cell.length_a   1.000
_cell.length_b   1.000
_cell.length_c   1.000
_cell.angle_alpha   90.00
_cell.angle_beta   90.00
_cell.angle_gamma   90.00
#
_symmetry.space_group_name_H-M   'P 1'
#
loop_
_entity.id
_entity.type
_entity.pdbx_description
1 polymer ?
#
loop_
_entity_poly.entity_id
_entity_poly.type
_entity_poly.pdbx_seq_one_letter_code
_entity_poly.pdbx_strand_id
1 'polypeptide(L)'
;MGIGSLKEISLAVANGFDIFDCVLPTRLGRHGTAFFNDERLNLRNARFKNDFSPIDKTCKCETCKSYSRAYLHHLIRNDEILGLTLISLHNIAHLIRFTNAISTAIRDNCSVSYTHLTLPTTPYV
;
A
#
# COMPACT_ATOMS: atom_id res chain seq x y z
N MET A 1 1.75 -18.95 -0.10
CA MET A 1 2.20 -18.15 1.04
C MET A 1 3.38 -17.31 0.66
N GLY A 2 3.59 -16.18 1.34
CA GLY A 2 4.68 -15.28 0.99
C GLY A 2 4.42 -14.44 -0.25
N ILE A 3 3.22 -14.43 -0.77
CA ILE A 3 2.83 -13.61 -1.92
C ILE A 3 2.15 -12.36 -1.40
N GLY A 4 2.77 -11.21 -1.59
CA GLY A 4 2.26 -9.98 -1.00
C GLY A 4 2.46 -8.70 -1.77
N SER A 5 3.25 -8.69 -2.84
CA SER A 5 3.34 -7.50 -3.67
C SER A 5 2.10 -7.40 -4.55
N LEU A 6 1.76 -6.20 -4.97
CA LEU A 6 0.55 -5.99 -5.78
C LEU A 6 0.58 -6.78 -7.08
N LYS A 7 1.74 -6.81 -7.73
CA LYS A 7 1.90 -7.55 -8.99
C LYS A 7 1.77 -9.05 -8.77
N GLU A 8 2.36 -9.56 -7.71
CA GLU A 8 2.28 -10.99 -7.39
C GLU A 8 0.84 -11.40 -7.09
N ILE A 9 0.11 -10.58 -6.34
CA ILE A 9 -1.28 -10.86 -6.02
C ILE A 9 -2.13 -10.87 -7.30
N SER A 10 -1.94 -9.91 -8.17
CA SER A 10 -2.67 -9.86 -9.44
C SER A 10 -2.44 -11.11 -10.27
N LEU A 11 -1.17 -11.52 -10.42
CA LEU A 11 -0.83 -12.72 -11.17
C LEU A 11 -1.39 -13.98 -10.54
N ALA A 12 -1.31 -14.07 -9.21
CA ALA A 12 -1.81 -15.25 -8.49
C ALA A 12 -3.33 -15.36 -8.63
N VAL A 13 -4.06 -14.26 -8.53
CA VAL A 13 -5.51 -14.26 -8.72
C VAL A 13 -5.87 -14.72 -10.13
N ALA A 14 -5.13 -14.27 -11.14
CA ALA A 14 -5.35 -14.70 -12.52
C ALA A 14 -5.12 -16.21 -12.69
N ASN A 15 -4.32 -16.82 -11.82
CA ASN A 15 -4.05 -18.26 -11.84
C ASN A 15 -4.89 -19.05 -10.82
N GLY A 16 -5.90 -18.43 -10.23
CA GLY A 16 -6.88 -19.13 -9.41
C GLY A 16 -6.62 -19.15 -7.90
N PHE A 17 -5.67 -18.39 -7.40
CA PHE A 17 -5.43 -18.29 -5.96
C PHE A 17 -6.42 -17.35 -5.29
N ASP A 18 -6.94 -17.74 -4.14
CA ASP A 18 -7.98 -16.99 -3.42
C ASP A 18 -7.52 -16.40 -2.10
N ILE A 19 -6.52 -17.00 -1.45
CA ILE A 19 -6.07 -16.59 -0.12
C ILE A 19 -4.58 -16.32 -0.16
N PHE A 20 -4.18 -15.23 0.50
CA PHE A 20 -2.78 -14.80 0.53
C PHE A 20 -2.33 -14.55 1.95
N ASP A 21 -1.07 -14.82 2.21
CA ASP A 21 -0.45 -14.60 3.51
C ASP A 21 0.95 -14.05 3.30
N CYS A 22 1.23 -12.90 3.88
CA CYS A 22 2.51 -12.24 3.69
C CYS A 22 2.77 -11.22 4.79
N VAL A 23 4.03 -11.11 5.21
CA VAL A 23 4.45 -10.12 6.20
C VAL A 23 4.94 -8.82 5.56
N LEU A 24 4.90 -8.72 4.24
CA LEU A 24 5.47 -7.59 3.50
C LEU A 24 4.95 -6.23 3.97
N PRO A 25 3.63 -6.03 4.17
CA PRO A 25 3.13 -4.72 4.58
C PRO A 25 3.75 -4.21 5.88
N THR A 26 3.79 -5.05 6.90
CA THR A 26 4.33 -4.66 8.19
C THR A 26 5.85 -4.64 8.17
N ARG A 27 6.48 -5.54 7.42
CA ARG A 27 7.94 -5.53 7.29
C ARG A 27 8.41 -4.22 6.65
N LEU A 28 7.79 -3.81 5.56
CA LEU A 28 8.12 -2.54 4.90
C LEU A 28 7.82 -1.37 5.82
N GLY A 29 6.70 -1.42 6.55
CA GLY A 29 6.35 -0.40 7.52
C GLY A 29 7.42 -0.23 8.58
N ARG A 30 7.96 -1.33 9.09
CA ARG A 30 9.03 -1.29 10.09
C ARG A 30 10.32 -0.68 9.54
N HIS A 31 10.51 -0.72 8.23
CA HIS A 31 11.68 -0.10 7.59
C HIS A 31 11.41 1.31 7.08
N GLY A 32 10.22 1.84 7.35
CA GLY A 32 9.88 3.20 6.93
C GLY A 32 9.45 3.30 5.48
N THR A 33 9.05 2.20 4.87
CA THR A 33 8.63 2.17 3.46
C THR A 33 7.12 2.00 3.38
N ALA A 34 6.47 2.87 2.60
CA ALA A 34 5.03 2.85 2.40
C ALA A 34 4.68 2.46 0.97
N PHE A 35 3.57 1.77 0.81
CA PHE A 35 3.02 1.50 -0.51
C PHE A 35 2.39 2.77 -1.09
N PHE A 36 2.61 3.00 -2.38
CA PHE A 36 1.98 4.09 -3.11
C PHE A 36 1.72 3.62 -4.54
N ASN A 37 0.47 3.37 -4.89
CA ASN A 37 0.10 2.72 -6.15
C ASN A 37 0.86 1.40 -6.29
N ASP A 38 1.61 1.20 -7.38
CA ASP A 38 2.44 0.02 -7.57
C ASP A 38 3.87 0.21 -7.07
N GLU A 39 4.15 1.34 -6.46
CA GLU A 39 5.49 1.72 -6.06
C GLU A 39 5.65 1.69 -4.56
N ARG A 40 6.85 1.98 -4.11
CA ARG A 40 7.18 2.08 -2.71
C ARG A 40 7.86 3.40 -2.43
N LEU A 41 7.43 4.07 -1.37
CA LEU A 41 8.05 5.32 -0.94
C LEU A 41 8.88 5.05 0.32
N ASN A 42 10.18 5.31 0.23
CA ASN A 42 11.03 5.23 1.41
C ASN A 42 10.98 6.57 2.14
N LEU A 43 10.18 6.63 3.19
CA LEU A 43 9.95 7.87 3.93
C LEU A 43 11.14 8.31 4.76
N ARG A 44 12.21 7.53 4.82
CA ARG A 44 13.48 7.97 5.42
C ARG A 44 14.22 8.96 4.51
N ASN A 45 13.85 9.01 3.24
CA ASN A 45 14.51 9.87 2.27
C ASN A 45 14.27 11.35 2.60
N ALA A 46 15.33 12.14 2.55
CA ALA A 46 15.28 13.56 2.91
C ALA A 46 14.33 14.38 2.04
N ARG A 47 13.97 13.91 0.85
CA ARG A 47 13.04 14.62 -0.02
C ARG A 47 11.65 14.78 0.59
N PHE A 48 11.32 13.98 1.59
CA PHE A 48 10.02 14.05 2.26
C PHE A 48 10.01 14.99 3.46
N LYS A 49 11.14 15.60 3.77
CA LYS A 49 11.27 16.46 4.95
C LYS A 49 10.25 17.60 4.99
N ASN A 50 9.94 18.15 3.83
CA ASN A 50 9.00 19.27 3.73
C ASN A 50 7.77 18.92 2.88
N ASP A 51 7.50 17.63 2.70
CA ASP A 51 6.33 17.19 1.93
C ASP A 51 5.14 17.04 2.87
N PHE A 52 4.26 18.03 2.88
CA PHE A 52 3.12 18.07 3.79
C PHE A 52 1.87 17.38 3.24
N SER A 53 2.00 16.68 2.13
CA SER A 53 0.88 15.91 1.60
C SER A 53 0.76 14.55 2.31
N PRO A 54 -0.41 13.90 2.27
CA PRO A 54 -0.53 12.54 2.79
C PRO A 54 0.24 11.56 1.91
N ILE A 55 0.45 10.33 2.40
CA ILE A 55 1.11 9.30 1.60
C ILE A 55 0.37 9.11 0.28
N ASP A 56 -0.94 9.02 0.34
CA ASP A 56 -1.78 8.87 -0.84
C ASP A 56 -3.05 9.66 -0.62
N LYS A 57 -3.31 10.63 -1.49
CA LYS A 57 -4.48 11.51 -1.38
C LYS A 57 -5.80 10.76 -1.54
N THR A 58 -5.78 9.64 -2.23
CA THR A 58 -6.99 8.84 -2.46
C THR A 58 -7.21 7.81 -1.35
N CYS A 59 -6.25 7.57 -0.50
CA CYS A 59 -6.36 6.62 0.59
C CYS A 59 -7.13 7.23 1.76
N LYS A 60 -8.03 6.43 2.34
CA LYS A 60 -8.88 6.88 3.45
C LYS A 60 -8.46 6.27 4.79
N CYS A 61 -7.25 5.67 4.87
CA CYS A 61 -6.79 5.12 6.12
C CYS A 61 -6.49 6.23 7.13
N GLU A 62 -6.41 5.88 8.39
CA GLU A 62 -6.18 6.83 9.47
C GLU A 62 -4.89 7.62 9.25
N THR A 63 -3.85 6.96 8.77
CA THR A 63 -2.57 7.60 8.51
C THR A 63 -2.69 8.70 7.44
N CYS A 64 -3.34 8.40 6.33
CA CYS A 64 -3.48 9.37 5.24
C CYS A 64 -4.45 10.50 5.57
N LYS A 65 -5.42 10.24 6.45
CA LYS A 65 -6.37 11.29 6.87
C LYS A 65 -5.73 12.31 7.79
N SER A 66 -4.85 11.88 8.68
CA SER A 66 -4.42 12.70 9.80
C SER A 66 -2.96 13.10 9.78
N TYR A 67 -2.14 12.47 8.95
CA TYR A 67 -0.69 12.66 9.01
C TYR A 67 -0.11 12.93 7.62
N SER A 68 0.96 13.74 7.60
CA SER A 68 1.67 14.07 6.37
C SER A 68 2.92 13.21 6.22
N ARG A 69 3.45 13.18 4.99
CA ARG A 69 4.74 12.52 4.73
C ARG A 69 5.85 13.14 5.55
N ALA A 70 5.84 14.45 5.70
CA ALA A 70 6.85 15.16 6.49
C ALA A 70 6.83 14.71 7.94
N TYR A 71 5.65 14.56 8.52
CA TYR A 71 5.52 14.12 9.90
C TYR A 71 6.02 12.68 10.07
N LEU A 72 5.64 11.81 9.16
CA LEU A 72 6.10 10.41 9.18
C LEU A 72 7.61 10.32 9.00
N HIS A 73 8.17 11.12 8.09
CA HIS A 73 9.62 11.22 7.93
C HIS A 73 10.30 11.63 9.22
N HIS A 74 9.75 12.64 9.90
CA HIS A 74 10.28 13.10 11.18
C HIS A 74 10.28 11.98 12.22
N LEU A 75 9.15 11.27 12.35
CA LEU A 75 9.05 10.17 13.30
C LEU A 75 10.06 9.06 13.04
N ILE A 76 10.22 8.69 11.76
CA ILE A 76 11.13 7.61 11.38
C ILE A 76 12.58 8.03 11.63
N ARG A 77 12.93 9.26 11.29
CA ARG A 77 14.29 9.77 11.50
C ARG A 77 14.67 9.83 12.98
N ASN A 78 13.70 9.94 13.85
CA ASN A 78 13.91 9.98 15.30
C ASN A 78 13.63 8.63 15.97
N ASP A 79 13.49 7.56 15.17
CA ASP A 79 13.27 6.20 15.64
C ASP A 79 12.03 6.07 16.54
N GLU A 80 10.98 6.84 16.25
CA GLU A 80 9.73 6.77 16.99
C GLU A 80 8.90 5.58 16.50
N ILE A 81 8.43 4.78 17.44
CA ILE A 81 7.63 3.60 17.13
C ILE A 81 6.32 3.99 16.45
N LEU A 82 5.75 5.13 16.81
CA LEU A 82 4.51 5.61 16.20
C LEU A 82 4.63 5.71 14.68
N GLY A 83 5.76 6.19 14.18
CA GLY A 83 5.97 6.28 12.72
C GLY A 83 5.86 4.93 12.04
N LEU A 84 6.49 3.91 12.61
CA LEU A 84 6.44 2.56 12.07
C LEU A 84 5.02 2.00 12.10
N THR A 85 4.30 2.25 13.19
CA THR A 85 2.92 1.81 13.34
C THR A 85 2.00 2.45 12.31
N LEU A 86 2.13 3.75 12.11
CA LEU A 86 1.30 4.49 11.16
C LEU A 86 1.54 4.03 9.72
N ILE A 87 2.80 3.79 9.36
CA ILE A 87 3.11 3.31 8.01
C ILE A 87 2.60 1.88 7.81
N SER A 88 2.74 1.03 8.82
CA SER A 88 2.20 -0.33 8.75
C SER A 88 0.69 -0.33 8.57
N LEU A 89 -0.01 0.54 9.30
CA LEU A 89 -1.46 0.71 9.15
C LEU A 89 -1.83 1.08 7.71
N HIS A 90 -1.11 2.05 7.14
CA HIS A 90 -1.34 2.45 5.76
C HIS A 90 -1.10 1.29 4.79
N ASN A 91 -0.02 0.55 4.98
CA ASN A 91 0.32 -0.56 4.09
C ASN A 91 -0.73 -1.66 4.13
N ILE A 92 -1.20 -2.00 5.31
CA ILE A 92 -2.26 -3.00 5.47
C ILE A 92 -3.55 -2.52 4.80
N ALA A 93 -3.94 -1.27 5.04
CA ALA A 93 -5.14 -0.70 4.44
C ALA A 93 -5.03 -0.69 2.91
N HIS A 94 -3.86 -0.37 2.39
CA HIS A 94 -3.61 -0.36 0.95
C HIS A 94 -3.81 -1.74 0.33
N LEU A 95 -3.26 -2.78 0.95
CA LEU A 95 -3.43 -4.15 0.44
C LEU A 95 -4.87 -4.63 0.56
N ILE A 96 -5.54 -4.33 1.66
CA ILE A 96 -6.95 -4.70 1.83
C ILE A 96 -7.81 -4.05 0.75
N ARG A 97 -7.59 -2.78 0.50
CA ARG A 97 -8.31 -2.06 -0.56
C ARG A 97 -8.05 -2.67 -1.92
N PHE A 98 -6.79 -3.03 -2.19
CA PHE A 98 -6.42 -3.66 -3.45
C PHE A 98 -7.11 -5.02 -3.64
N THR A 99 -7.08 -5.87 -2.62
CA THR A 99 -7.72 -7.19 -2.70
C THR A 99 -9.24 -7.09 -2.80
N ASN A 100 -9.84 -6.12 -2.10
CA ASN A 100 -11.28 -5.87 -2.22
C ASN A 100 -11.66 -5.41 -3.62
N ALA A 101 -10.84 -4.59 -4.25
CA ALA A 101 -11.08 -4.14 -5.61
C ALA A 101 -11.01 -5.31 -6.60
N ILE A 102 -10.04 -6.21 -6.41
CA ILE A 102 -9.93 -7.42 -7.23
C ILE A 102 -11.18 -8.30 -7.04
N SER A 103 -11.60 -8.49 -5.80
CA SER A 103 -12.78 -9.29 -5.48
C SER A 103 -14.03 -8.74 -6.17
N THR A 104 -14.20 -7.42 -6.14
CA THR A 104 -15.32 -6.76 -6.82
C THR A 104 -15.24 -6.96 -8.32
N ALA A 105 -14.06 -6.82 -8.91
CA ALA A 105 -13.87 -7.02 -10.34
C ALA A 105 -14.22 -8.45 -10.77
N ILE A 106 -13.87 -9.44 -9.96
CA ILE A 106 -14.22 -10.83 -10.24
C ILE A 106 -15.73 -11.03 -10.21
N ARG A 107 -16.43 -10.48 -9.21
CA ARG A 107 -17.89 -10.58 -9.13
C ARG A 107 -18.57 -9.98 -10.35
N ASP A 108 -18.01 -8.92 -10.89
CA ASP A 108 -18.56 -8.22 -12.04
C ASP A 108 -18.05 -8.79 -13.37
N ASN A 109 -17.35 -9.92 -13.35
CA ASN A 109 -16.74 -10.54 -14.51
C ASN A 109 -15.76 -9.64 -15.26
N CYS A 110 -15.08 -8.77 -14.53
CA CYS A 110 -14.12 -7.82 -15.09
C CYS A 110 -12.68 -8.13 -14.70
N SER A 111 -12.41 -9.34 -14.19
CA SER A 111 -11.11 -9.69 -13.63
C SER A 111 -9.96 -9.53 -14.63
N VAL A 112 -10.18 -9.90 -15.90
CA VAL A 112 -9.14 -9.78 -16.92
C VAL A 112 -8.80 -8.32 -17.17
N SER A 113 -9.82 -7.50 -17.38
CA SER A 113 -9.63 -6.06 -17.60
C SER A 113 -8.98 -5.41 -16.37
N TYR A 114 -9.41 -5.79 -15.18
CA TYR A 114 -8.82 -5.26 -13.96
C TYR A 114 -7.35 -5.61 -13.83
N THR A 115 -6.99 -6.85 -14.14
CA THR A 115 -5.60 -7.31 -14.06
C THR A 115 -4.72 -6.49 -14.99
N HIS A 116 -5.18 -6.17 -16.17
CA HIS A 116 -4.44 -5.31 -17.09
C HIS A 116 -4.33 -3.88 -16.54
N LEU A 117 -5.39 -3.35 -16.00
CA LEU A 117 -5.44 -1.96 -15.53
C LEU A 117 -4.59 -1.72 -14.29
N THR A 118 -4.37 -2.73 -13.46
CA THR A 118 -3.58 -2.56 -12.25
C THR A 118 -2.09 -2.39 -12.52
N LEU A 119 -1.62 -2.73 -13.69
CA LEU A 119 -0.19 -2.69 -13.97
C LEU A 119 0.37 -1.27 -14.07
N PRO A 120 -0.22 -0.35 -14.84
CA PRO A 120 0.35 1.00 -14.96
C PRO A 120 -0.22 2.00 -13.96
N THR A 121 -1.49 1.88 -13.63
CA THR A 121 -2.16 2.83 -12.75
C THR A 121 -3.02 2.04 -11.80
N THR A 122 -3.73 2.71 -10.95
CA THR A 122 -4.53 2.03 -9.95
C THR A 122 -5.97 2.49 -10.02
N PRO A 123 -6.70 2.08 -11.05
CA PRO A 123 -8.09 2.50 -11.21
C PRO A 123 -9.04 1.89 -10.19
N TYR A 124 -8.54 1.08 -9.30
CA TYR A 124 -9.35 0.50 -8.23
C TYR A 124 -9.64 1.47 -7.10
N VAL A 125 -9.36 2.69 -7.27
CA VAL A 125 -9.71 3.71 -6.30
C VAL A 125 -11.15 4.15 -6.43
#